data_0f371a227db4f8a77a5df2ae813a76cf
#
_entry.id   0f371a227db4f8a77a5df2ae813a76cf
#
_cell.length_a   1.000
_cell.length_b   1.000
_cell.length_c   1.000
_cell.angle_alpha   90.00
_cell.angle_beta   90.00
_cell.angle_gamma   90.00
#
_symmetry.space_group_name_H-M   'P 1'
#
loop_
_entity.id
_entity.type
_entity.pdbx_description
1 polymer ?
#
loop_
_entity_poly.entity_id
_entity_poly.type
_entity_poly.pdbx_seq_one_letter_code
_entity_poly.pdbx_strand_id
1 'polypeptide(L)'
;MSNTTKAPAYLQIYNRVKNLILQGTYPTHSKLPSKRDMATKMGVSTITIEHAYALLCEEGYVEARERSGFFVIFRSSDGFASSG
;
A
#
# COMPACT_ATOMS: atom_id res chain seq x y z
N MET A 1 -1.70 -5.24 24.20
CA MET A 1 -1.80 -5.01 23.95
C MET A 1 -2.16 -4.55 23.20
N SER A 2 -2.25 -4.53 23.01
CA SER A 2 -2.59 -4.11 22.39
C SER A 2 -3.16 -3.45 22.03
N ASN A 3 -3.59 -3.17 22.05
CA ASN A 3 -4.24 -2.65 21.74
C ASN A 3 -4.48 -1.89 21.23
N THR A 4 -4.44 -1.89 21.36
CA THR A 4 -4.39 -1.07 21.11
C THR A 4 -4.68 -0.51 20.12
N THR A 5 -4.84 -0.81 19.70
CA THR A 5 -5.00 -0.46 18.73
C THR A 5 -6.16 -0.07 18.21
N LYS A 6 -6.52 0.90 18.24
CA LYS A 6 -7.64 1.45 17.70
C LYS A 6 -7.34 2.22 16.48
N ALA A 7 -6.39 1.77 15.68
CA ALA A 7 -6.06 2.41 14.42
C ALA A 7 -7.27 2.37 13.51
N PRO A 8 -7.57 3.44 12.79
CA PRO A 8 -8.63 3.41 11.80
C PRO A 8 -8.38 2.33 10.75
N ALA A 9 -9.46 1.86 10.14
CA ALA A 9 -9.33 0.78 9.17
C ALA A 9 -8.35 1.14 8.06
N TYR A 10 -8.38 2.36 7.57
CA TYR A 10 -7.49 2.73 6.48
C TYR A 10 -6.03 2.66 6.88
N LEU A 11 -5.71 2.94 8.14
CA LEU A 11 -4.33 2.82 8.60
C LEU A 11 -3.89 1.38 8.68
N GLN A 12 -4.80 0.51 9.08
CA GLN A 12 -4.50 -0.91 9.12
C GLN A 12 -4.21 -1.44 7.73
N ILE A 13 -5.01 -1.02 6.76
CA ILE A 13 -4.78 -1.42 5.37
C ILE A 13 -3.48 -0.82 4.86
N TYR A 14 -3.25 0.45 5.16
CA TYR A 14 -2.02 1.11 4.76
C TYR A 14 -0.80 0.33 5.25
N ASN A 15 -0.79 0.00 6.53
CA ASN A 15 0.35 -0.74 7.10
C ASN A 15 0.50 -2.11 6.47
N ARG A 16 -0.63 -2.77 6.21
CA ARG A 16 -0.56 -4.09 5.63
C ARG A 16 0.01 -4.06 4.22
N VAL A 17 -0.49 -3.16 3.39
CA VAL A 17 0.01 -3.06 2.02
C VAL A 17 1.46 -2.58 2.03
N LYS A 18 1.78 -1.63 2.90
CA LYS A 18 3.15 -1.16 3.02
C LYS A 18 4.09 -2.32 3.32
N ASN A 19 3.72 -3.16 4.27
CA ASN A 19 4.55 -4.30 4.62
C ASN A 19 4.71 -5.27 3.46
N LEU A 20 3.64 -5.47 2.70
CA LEU A 20 3.72 -6.35 1.54
C LEU A 20 4.68 -5.79 0.50
N ILE A 21 4.68 -4.47 0.35
CA ILE A 21 5.62 -3.83 -0.57
C ILE A 21 7.04 -4.00 -0.06
N LEU A 22 7.25 -3.78 1.23
CA LEU A 22 8.58 -3.89 1.80
C LEU A 22 9.11 -5.31 1.74
N GLN A 23 8.22 -6.28 1.83
CA GLN A 23 8.62 -7.68 1.74
C GLN A 23 8.88 -8.14 0.32
N GLY A 24 8.48 -7.34 -0.65
CA GLY A 24 8.68 -7.71 -2.03
C GLY A 24 7.51 -8.46 -2.65
N THR A 25 6.42 -8.62 -1.90
CA THR A 25 5.23 -9.27 -2.44
C THR A 25 4.69 -8.46 -3.62
N TYR A 26 4.75 -7.14 -3.49
CA TYR A 26 4.41 -6.24 -4.59
C TYR A 26 5.70 -5.54 -5.00
N PRO A 27 6.42 -6.09 -5.96
CA PRO A 27 7.70 -5.50 -6.35
C PRO A 27 7.53 -4.17 -7.07
N THR A 28 8.63 -3.45 -7.20
CA THR A 28 8.64 -2.18 -7.89
C THR A 28 8.09 -2.35 -9.30
N HIS A 29 7.27 -1.40 -9.72
CA HIS A 29 6.64 -1.37 -11.03
C HIS A 29 5.48 -2.33 -11.18
N SER A 30 5.17 -3.10 -10.16
CA SER A 30 4.01 -3.98 -10.23
C SER A 30 2.76 -3.17 -9.92
N LYS A 31 1.64 -3.67 -10.40
CA LYS A 31 0.37 -3.00 -10.20
C LYS A 31 -0.34 -3.59 -9.00
N LEU A 32 -0.85 -2.71 -8.15
CA LEU A 32 -1.64 -3.14 -7.01
C LEU A 32 -3.04 -3.54 -7.47
N PRO A 33 -3.70 -4.41 -6.71
CA PRO A 33 -5.10 -4.70 -7.00
C PRO A 33 -5.91 -3.41 -7.01
N SER A 34 -6.99 -3.41 -7.78
CA SER A 34 -7.87 -2.25 -7.81
C SER A 34 -8.44 -2.03 -6.42
N LYS A 35 -8.95 -0.82 -6.18
CA LYS A 35 -9.52 -0.50 -4.89
C LYS A 35 -10.64 -1.48 -4.55
N ARG A 36 -11.46 -1.82 -5.53
CA ARG A 36 -12.55 -2.75 -5.32
C ARG A 36 -12.03 -4.13 -4.96
N ASP A 37 -11.04 -4.61 -5.70
CA ASP A 37 -10.48 -5.93 -5.44
C ASP A 37 -9.85 -5.99 -4.07
N MET A 38 -9.10 -4.97 -3.72
CA MET A 38 -8.46 -4.94 -2.42
C MET A 38 -9.50 -4.87 -1.30
N ALA A 39 -10.56 -4.11 -1.52
CA ALA A 39 -11.62 -3.99 -0.53
C ALA A 39 -12.26 -5.35 -0.27
N THR A 40 -12.52 -6.08 -1.32
CA THR A 40 -13.08 -7.42 -1.19
C THR A 40 -12.10 -8.33 -0.47
N LYS A 41 -10.85 -8.28 -0.85
CA LYS A 41 -9.83 -9.13 -0.27
C LYS A 41 -9.64 -8.85 1.23
N MET A 42 -9.68 -7.59 1.61
CA MET A 42 -9.44 -7.20 3.00
C MET A 42 -10.72 -7.13 3.83
N GLY A 43 -11.87 -7.25 3.18
CA GLY A 43 -13.13 -7.20 3.90
C GLY A 43 -13.49 -5.82 4.41
N VAL A 44 -13.16 -4.79 3.64
CA VAL A 44 -13.47 -3.41 4.03
C VAL A 44 -14.11 -2.71 2.85
N SER A 45 -14.52 -1.45 3.07
CA SER A 45 -15.14 -0.69 2.00
C SER A 45 -14.08 -0.15 1.04
N THR A 46 -14.52 0.19 -0.17
CA THR A 46 -13.61 0.77 -1.15
C THR A 46 -13.09 2.11 -0.69
N ILE A 47 -13.89 2.84 0.07
CA ILE A 47 -13.45 4.14 0.58
C ILE A 47 -12.28 3.96 1.52
N THR A 48 -12.31 2.92 2.34
CA THR A 48 -11.20 2.61 3.23
C THR A 48 -9.93 2.36 2.43
N ILE A 49 -10.05 1.58 1.36
CA ILE A 49 -8.90 1.31 0.50
C ILE A 49 -8.42 2.58 -0.17
N GLU A 50 -9.35 3.41 -0.59
CA GLU A 50 -8.99 4.66 -1.24
C GLU A 50 -8.15 5.53 -0.33
N HIS A 51 -8.52 5.62 0.93
CA HIS A 51 -7.75 6.39 1.91
C HIS A 51 -6.36 5.77 2.10
N ALA A 52 -6.31 4.45 2.21
CA ALA A 52 -5.03 3.77 2.41
C ALA A 52 -4.12 3.97 1.21
N TYR A 53 -4.66 3.83 0.01
CA TYR A 53 -3.85 4.01 -1.18
C TYR A 53 -3.39 5.46 -1.32
N ALA A 54 -4.25 6.41 -0.96
CA ALA A 54 -3.85 7.81 -1.01
C ALA A 54 -2.66 8.07 -0.09
N LEU A 55 -2.69 7.46 1.07
CA LEU A 55 -1.59 7.62 2.02
C LEU A 55 -0.32 6.98 1.48
N LEU A 56 -0.45 5.82 0.85
CA LEU A 56 0.72 5.18 0.25
C LEU A 56 1.32 6.06 -0.85
N CYS A 57 0.47 6.75 -1.59
CA CYS A 57 0.96 7.68 -2.61
C CYS A 57 1.70 8.84 -1.97
N GLU A 58 1.15 9.38 -0.89
CA GLU A 58 1.78 10.49 -0.20
C GLU A 58 3.14 10.11 0.37
N GLU A 59 3.25 8.87 0.84
CA GLU A 59 4.48 8.41 1.44
C GLU A 59 5.51 7.97 0.40
N GLY A 60 5.11 7.90 -0.86
CA GLY A 60 6.05 7.54 -1.91
C GLY A 60 6.18 6.06 -2.17
N TYR A 61 5.26 5.27 -1.67
CA TYR A 61 5.30 3.83 -1.93
C TYR A 61 4.67 3.46 -3.25
N VAL A 62 3.62 4.17 -3.63
CA VAL A 62 2.93 3.86 -4.87
C VAL A 62 2.60 5.16 -5.61
N GLU A 63 2.22 5.00 -6.85
CA GLU A 63 1.85 6.11 -7.70
C GLU A 63 0.54 5.79 -8.39
N ALA A 64 -0.35 6.76 -8.42
CA ALA A 64 -1.63 6.59 -9.09
C ALA A 64 -1.47 6.98 -10.55
N ARG A 65 -1.89 6.11 -11.44
CA ARG A 65 -1.85 6.38 -12.87
C ARG A 65 -3.26 6.36 -13.40
N GLU A 66 -3.63 7.46 -14.01
CA GLU A 66 -4.97 7.61 -14.54
C GLU A 66 -5.32 6.45 -15.45
N ARG A 67 -6.49 5.86 -15.21
CA ARG A 67 -7.00 4.77 -16.03
C ARG A 67 -6.23 3.48 -15.93
N SER A 68 -5.09 3.50 -15.26
CA SER A 68 -4.29 2.29 -15.16
C SER A 68 -4.31 1.70 -13.76
N GLY A 69 -4.43 2.55 -12.75
CA GLY A 69 -4.48 2.07 -11.38
C GLY A 69 -3.31 2.55 -10.57
N PHE A 70 -2.92 1.76 -9.59
CA PHE A 70 -1.85 2.13 -8.67
C PHE A 70 -0.67 1.20 -8.89
N PHE A 71 0.50 1.79 -8.99
CA PHE A 71 1.72 1.03 -9.24
C PHE A 71 2.74 1.28 -8.15
N VAL A 72 3.46 0.25 -7.77
CA VAL A 72 4.50 0.37 -6.75
C VAL A 72 5.68 1.11 -7.34
N ILE A 73 6.13 2.15 -6.64
CA ILE A 73 7.31 2.89 -7.07
C ILE A 73 8.41 2.83 -6.02
N PHE A 74 8.11 2.29 -4.85
CA PHE A 74 9.10 2.16 -3.81
C PHE A 74 10.12 1.09 -4.16
N ARG A 75 11.39 1.40 -3.96
CA ARG A 75 12.47 0.47 -4.24
C ARG A 75 13.21 0.14 -2.97
N SER A 76 12.81 -0.94 -2.34
CA SER A 76 13.44 -1.30 -1.08
C SER A 76 14.90 -1.65 -1.28
N SER A 77 15.23 -2.34 -2.35
CA SER A 77 16.61 -2.70 -2.60
C SER A 77 17.44 -1.46 -2.89
N ASP A 78 16.79 -0.44 -3.39
CA ASP A 78 17.46 0.79 -3.70
C ASP A 78 18.02 1.44 -2.45
N GLY A 79 17.17 1.57 -1.45
CA GLY A 79 17.62 2.17 -0.22
C GLY A 79 18.75 1.39 0.38
N PHE A 80 18.65 0.12 0.26
CA PHE A 80 19.67 -0.75 0.81
C PHE A 80 20.97 -0.63 0.02
N ALA A 81 20.85 -0.68 -1.28
CA ALA A 81 22.02 -0.61 -2.13
C ALA A 81 22.77 0.69 -1.95
N SER A 82 22.02 1.76 -1.85
CA SER A 82 22.65 3.05 -1.75
C SER A 82 23.41 3.22 -0.46
N SER A 83 22.99 2.51 0.55
CA SER A 83 23.69 2.62 1.82
C SER A 83 25.03 1.91 1.76
N GLY A 84 25.13 1.02 0.84
CA GLY A 84 26.38 0.28 0.70
C GLY A 84 27.51 1.15 0.29
#